data_49019a44e7d03cfe23bcd60ba6171296
#
_entry.id   49019a44e7d03cfe23bcd60ba6171296
#
_cell.length_a   1.000
_cell.length_b   1.000
_cell.length_c   1.000
_cell.angle_alpha   90.00
_cell.angle_beta   90.00
_cell.angle_gamma   90.00
#
_symmetry.space_group_name_H-M   'P 1'
#
loop_
_entity.id
_entity.type
_entity.pdbx_description
1 polymer ?
#
loop_
_entity_poly.entity_id
_entity_poly.type
_entity_poly.pdbx_seq_one_letter_code
_entity_poly.pdbx_strand_id
1 'polypeptide(L)'
;AASDVYKRQTRDSQGRMITPSGETQITTTANHYGYAMIDKAPQKCVISMTGSQLKHSRNWNTLIQGMKMKGEKGMFTPPAFANWYLLKTEVESNDRGSWYSYQITQYEQLKDAELFAEAKDFSAFCAGGGMEQLGNKTESAGQIEDNSKENLY
;
A
#
# COMPACT_ATOMS: atom_id res chain seq x y z
N ALA A 1 -19.23 10.57 -1.39
CA ALA A 1 -19.16 10.13 -2.81
C ALA A 1 -18.51 8.76 -2.97
N ALA A 2 -17.36 8.44 -2.31
CA ALA A 2 -16.74 7.11 -2.42
C ALA A 2 -17.63 5.95 -1.92
N SER A 3 -18.48 6.17 -0.92
CA SER A 3 -19.36 5.13 -0.37
C SER A 3 -20.47 4.67 -1.33
N ASP A 4 -20.86 5.47 -2.31
CA ASP A 4 -21.92 5.13 -3.27
C ASP A 4 -21.43 4.21 -4.40
N VAL A 5 -20.17 4.31 -4.77
CA VAL A 5 -19.55 3.42 -5.77
C VAL A 5 -19.50 1.99 -5.24
N TYR A 6 -19.18 1.81 -3.95
CA TYR A 6 -19.15 0.47 -3.33
C TYR A 6 -20.52 -0.20 -3.21
N LYS A 7 -21.60 0.57 -3.09
CA LYS A 7 -22.97 0.04 -2.96
C LYS A 7 -23.57 -0.45 -4.29
N ARG A 8 -22.98 -0.06 -5.42
CA ARG A 8 -23.49 -0.39 -6.77
C ARG A 8 -22.57 -1.34 -7.54
N GLN A 9 -21.67 -2.06 -6.85
CA GLN A 9 -20.78 -3.02 -7.51
C GLN A 9 -21.57 -4.24 -7.98
N THR A 10 -21.41 -4.60 -9.24
CA THR A 10 -21.92 -5.84 -9.82
C THR A 10 -20.76 -6.80 -10.09
N ARG A 11 -21.09 -8.08 -10.28
CA ARG A 11 -20.11 -9.09 -10.70
C ARG A 11 -20.43 -9.54 -12.10
N ASP A 12 -19.40 -9.71 -12.93
CA ASP A 12 -19.53 -10.32 -14.24
C ASP A 12 -19.70 -11.83 -14.17
N SER A 13 -19.88 -12.49 -15.32
CA SER A 13 -20.03 -13.93 -15.44
C SER A 13 -18.82 -14.73 -14.93
N GLN A 14 -17.66 -14.10 -14.76
CA GLN A 14 -16.44 -14.68 -14.21
C GLN A 14 -16.24 -14.35 -12.72
N GLY A 15 -17.22 -13.69 -12.09
CA GLY A 15 -17.19 -13.32 -10.67
C GLY A 15 -16.32 -12.10 -10.35
N ARG A 16 -15.81 -11.37 -11.34
CA ARG A 16 -15.01 -10.16 -11.14
C ARG A 16 -15.92 -8.98 -10.82
N MET A 17 -15.50 -8.12 -9.90
CA MET A 17 -16.20 -6.87 -9.60
C MET A 17 -16.03 -5.89 -10.76
N ILE A 18 -17.14 -5.33 -11.22
CA ILE A 18 -17.19 -4.37 -12.33
C ILE A 18 -18.01 -3.15 -11.93
N THR A 19 -17.78 -2.04 -12.64
CA THR A 19 -18.64 -0.85 -12.53
C THR A 19 -20.05 -1.14 -12.99
N PRO A 20 -21.06 -0.36 -12.60
CA PRO A 20 -22.44 -0.54 -13.10
C PRO A 20 -22.56 -0.47 -14.63
N SER A 21 -21.68 0.26 -15.30
CA SER A 21 -21.62 0.30 -16.78
C SER A 21 -21.08 -1.01 -17.41
N GLY A 22 -20.42 -1.86 -16.62
CA GLY A 22 -19.78 -3.09 -17.11
C GLY A 22 -18.44 -2.89 -17.83
N GLU A 23 -18.00 -1.66 -18.01
CA GLU A 23 -16.81 -1.31 -18.82
C GLU A 23 -15.50 -1.41 -18.05
N THR A 24 -15.54 -1.27 -16.72
CA THR A 24 -14.32 -1.19 -15.89
C THR A 24 -14.32 -2.23 -14.80
N GLN A 25 -13.25 -2.99 -14.69
CA GLN A 25 -13.02 -3.91 -13.59
C GLN A 25 -12.58 -3.14 -12.33
N ILE A 26 -13.18 -3.46 -11.19
CA ILE A 26 -12.80 -2.92 -9.89
C ILE A 26 -11.89 -3.92 -9.19
N THR A 27 -10.70 -3.48 -8.83
CA THR A 27 -9.73 -4.32 -8.11
C THR A 27 -9.45 -3.77 -6.71
N THR A 28 -9.64 -4.61 -5.70
CA THR A 28 -9.23 -4.26 -4.34
C THR A 28 -7.71 -4.25 -4.24
N THR A 29 -7.16 -3.14 -3.78
CA THR A 29 -5.72 -2.96 -3.59
C THR A 29 -5.44 -2.56 -2.14
N ALA A 30 -4.45 -3.22 -1.51
CA ALA A 30 -3.90 -2.81 -0.23
C ALA A 30 -2.57 -2.10 -0.48
N ASN A 31 -2.49 -0.82 -0.15
CA ASN A 31 -1.29 -0.01 -0.27
C ASN A 31 -0.59 0.11 1.09
N HIS A 32 0.67 -0.28 1.14
CA HIS A 32 1.55 -0.11 2.30
C HIS A 32 2.57 0.96 1.99
N TYR A 33 2.48 2.09 2.69
CA TYR A 33 3.41 3.21 2.56
C TYR A 33 4.52 3.09 3.59
N GLY A 34 5.76 3.34 3.19
CA GLY A 34 6.89 3.21 4.09
C GLY A 34 8.21 3.69 3.48
N TYR A 35 9.28 3.23 4.10
CA TYR A 35 10.64 3.42 3.61
C TYR A 35 11.24 2.08 3.23
N ALA A 36 11.85 1.99 2.06
CA ALA A 36 12.69 0.87 1.65
C ALA A 36 14.16 1.26 1.76
N MET A 37 14.98 0.37 2.31
CA MET A 37 16.42 0.55 2.31
C MET A 37 16.97 0.13 0.95
N ILE A 38 17.31 1.09 0.10
CA ILE A 38 17.85 0.87 -1.24
C ILE A 38 19.24 1.50 -1.29
N ASP A 39 20.25 0.72 -1.68
CA ASP A 39 21.65 1.15 -1.73
C ASP A 39 22.12 1.81 -0.43
N LYS A 40 21.72 1.27 0.71
CA LYS A 40 22.02 1.76 2.08
C LYS A 40 21.39 3.12 2.42
N ALA A 41 20.45 3.61 1.63
CA ALA A 41 19.70 4.83 1.89
C ALA A 41 18.20 4.55 2.02
N PRO A 42 17.50 5.15 2.99
CA PRO A 42 16.05 5.03 3.12
C PRO A 42 15.35 5.85 2.04
N GLN A 43 14.48 5.19 1.28
CA GLN A 43 13.67 5.84 0.24
C GLN A 43 12.18 5.59 0.49
N LYS A 44 11.37 6.62 0.33
CA LYS A 44 9.91 6.47 0.43
C LYS A 44 9.40 5.56 -0.67
N CYS A 45 8.53 4.62 -0.30
CA CYS A 45 7.97 3.68 -1.24
C CYS A 45 6.49 3.38 -0.93
N VAL A 46 5.81 2.82 -1.92
CA VAL A 46 4.51 2.19 -1.77
C VAL A 46 4.59 0.75 -2.27
N ILE A 47 4.06 -0.18 -1.47
CA ILE A 47 3.93 -1.59 -1.86
C ILE A 47 2.45 -1.86 -2.04
N SER A 48 2.03 -2.03 -3.30
CA SER A 48 0.64 -2.30 -3.67
C SER A 48 0.42 -3.80 -3.81
N MET A 49 -0.55 -4.32 -3.08
CA MET A 49 -0.90 -5.75 -3.07
C MET A 49 -2.34 -5.94 -3.55
N THR A 50 -2.51 -6.76 -4.59
CA THR A 50 -3.82 -7.08 -5.19
C THR A 50 -4.02 -8.59 -5.31
N GLY A 51 -5.24 -9.04 -5.54
CA GLY A 51 -5.55 -10.44 -5.82
C GLY A 51 -5.01 -11.39 -4.76
N SER A 52 -4.19 -12.36 -5.17
CA SER A 52 -3.55 -13.35 -4.28
C SER A 52 -2.61 -12.73 -3.25
N GLN A 53 -2.07 -11.53 -3.50
CA GLN A 53 -1.18 -10.82 -2.58
C GLN A 53 -1.93 -10.23 -1.38
N LEU A 54 -3.24 -10.06 -1.43
CA LEU A 54 -4.04 -9.52 -0.32
C LEU A 54 -3.95 -10.36 0.96
N LYS A 55 -3.72 -11.67 0.85
CA LYS A 55 -3.48 -12.54 2.02
C LYS A 55 -2.19 -12.15 2.74
N HIS A 56 -1.13 -11.81 1.99
CA HIS A 56 0.16 -11.39 2.56
C HIS A 56 0.07 -10.02 3.22
N SER A 57 -0.72 -9.10 2.65
CA SER A 57 -1.06 -7.82 3.29
C SER A 57 -1.75 -8.04 4.66
N ARG A 58 -2.74 -8.93 4.72
CA ARG A 58 -3.43 -9.26 5.98
C ARG A 58 -2.49 -9.91 7.00
N ASN A 59 -1.63 -10.83 6.55
CA ASN A 59 -0.64 -11.47 7.41
C ASN A 59 0.36 -10.45 7.96
N TRP A 60 0.80 -9.50 7.15
CA TRP A 60 1.67 -8.41 7.60
C TRP A 60 1.00 -7.54 8.66
N ASN A 61 -0.24 -7.13 8.45
CA ASN A 61 -0.99 -6.37 9.45
C ASN A 61 -1.17 -7.17 10.76
N THR A 62 -1.42 -8.48 10.67
CA THR A 62 -1.51 -9.36 11.85
C THR A 62 -0.17 -9.44 12.59
N LEU A 63 0.95 -9.54 11.84
CA LEU A 63 2.29 -9.52 12.42
C LEU A 63 2.54 -8.21 13.19
N ILE A 64 2.22 -7.06 12.59
CA ILE A 64 2.36 -5.73 13.22
C ILE A 64 1.55 -5.66 14.52
N GLN A 65 0.29 -6.06 14.49
CA GLN A 65 -0.61 -6.02 15.67
C GLN A 65 -0.20 -7.01 16.77
N GLY A 66 0.41 -8.12 16.38
CA GLY A 66 0.91 -9.14 17.31
C GLY A 66 2.20 -8.76 18.03
N MET A 67 2.96 -7.80 17.52
CA MET A 67 4.20 -7.36 18.17
C MET A 67 3.92 -6.69 19.50
N LYS A 68 4.73 -7.04 20.51
CA LYS A 68 4.65 -6.44 21.86
C LYS A 68 6.02 -5.95 22.29
N MET A 69 6.04 -4.75 22.81
CA MET A 69 7.24 -4.14 23.42
C MET A 69 6.96 -3.77 24.86
N LYS A 70 8.00 -3.86 25.70
CA LYS A 70 7.93 -3.43 27.08
C LYS A 70 8.23 -1.94 27.17
N GLY A 71 7.29 -1.17 27.68
CA GLY A 71 7.44 0.24 27.99
C GLY A 71 7.41 0.48 29.50
N GLU A 72 7.51 1.72 29.90
CA GLU A 72 7.46 2.13 31.33
C GLU A 72 6.12 1.77 32.01
N LYS A 73 5.03 1.83 31.25
CA LYS A 73 3.65 1.57 31.73
C LYS A 73 3.16 0.14 31.44
N GLY A 74 4.05 -0.77 31.01
CA GLY A 74 3.72 -2.15 30.69
C GLY A 74 3.94 -2.51 29.21
N MET A 75 3.32 -3.60 28.77
CA MET A 75 3.42 -4.07 27.39
C MET A 75 2.53 -3.24 26.46
N PHE A 76 3.04 -2.83 25.32
CA PHE A 76 2.30 -2.11 24.29
C PHE A 76 2.61 -2.64 22.89
N THR A 77 1.72 -2.37 21.93
CA THR A 77 1.95 -2.65 20.51
C THR A 77 2.67 -1.44 19.90
N PRO A 78 3.91 -1.62 19.39
CA PRO A 78 4.61 -0.53 18.73
C PRO A 78 3.91 -0.15 17.42
N PRO A 79 4.00 1.11 16.97
CA PRO A 79 3.52 1.49 15.65
C PRO A 79 4.30 0.76 14.55
N ALA A 80 3.68 0.57 13.40
CA ALA A 80 4.27 -0.16 12.27
C ALA A 80 5.65 0.39 11.88
N PHE A 81 5.82 1.71 11.89
CA PHE A 81 7.04 2.40 11.51
C PHE A 81 8.18 2.29 12.55
N ALA A 82 7.94 1.70 13.72
CA ALA A 82 8.98 1.46 14.72
C ALA A 82 9.88 0.26 14.42
N ASN A 83 9.58 -0.49 13.36
CA ASN A 83 10.30 -1.72 13.02
C ASN A 83 10.65 -1.77 11.53
N TRP A 84 11.77 -2.40 11.24
CA TRP A 84 12.13 -2.87 9.91
C TRP A 84 11.50 -4.23 9.64
N TYR A 85 11.10 -4.43 8.39
CA TYR A 85 10.56 -5.70 7.89
C TYR A 85 11.42 -6.19 6.74
N LEU A 86 11.67 -7.48 6.71
CA LEU A 86 12.35 -8.12 5.59
C LEU A 86 11.29 -8.61 4.61
N LEU A 87 11.35 -8.07 3.39
CA LEU A 87 10.49 -8.45 2.28
C LEU A 87 11.27 -9.36 1.34
N LYS A 88 10.78 -10.57 1.14
CA LYS A 88 11.30 -11.55 0.19
C LYS A 88 10.21 -11.97 -0.77
N THR A 89 10.59 -12.61 -1.86
CA THR A 89 9.65 -13.30 -2.75
C THR A 89 9.80 -14.80 -2.59
N GLU A 90 8.66 -15.51 -2.64
CA GLU A 90 8.61 -16.97 -2.68
C GLU A 90 7.68 -17.43 -3.80
N VAL A 91 7.91 -18.62 -4.33
CA VAL A 91 7.06 -19.19 -5.37
C VAL A 91 5.86 -19.85 -4.71
N GLU A 92 4.67 -19.45 -5.14
CA GLU A 92 3.41 -20.12 -4.86
C GLU A 92 2.85 -20.76 -6.13
N SER A 93 2.14 -21.85 -5.98
CA SER A 93 1.51 -22.54 -7.11
C SER A 93 0.15 -23.13 -6.74
N ASN A 94 -0.69 -23.28 -7.75
CA ASN A 94 -1.93 -24.05 -7.69
C ASN A 94 -2.19 -24.72 -9.05
N ASP A 95 -3.35 -25.33 -9.23
CA ASP A 95 -3.75 -26.02 -10.46
C ASP A 95 -3.78 -25.12 -11.72
N ARG A 96 -3.74 -23.78 -11.53
CA ARG A 96 -3.77 -22.78 -12.61
C ARG A 96 -2.42 -22.24 -12.99
N GLY A 97 -1.36 -22.54 -12.21
CA GLY A 97 0.01 -22.09 -12.47
C GLY A 97 0.79 -21.68 -11.23
N SER A 98 1.94 -21.08 -11.48
CA SER A 98 2.88 -20.62 -10.43
C SER A 98 3.09 -19.11 -10.56
N TRP A 99 3.30 -18.45 -9.40
CA TRP A 99 3.59 -17.02 -9.32
C TRP A 99 4.49 -16.73 -8.12
N TYR A 100 5.06 -15.52 -8.11
CA TYR A 100 5.82 -15.05 -6.96
C TYR A 100 4.92 -14.27 -6.01
N SER A 101 5.05 -14.57 -4.72
CA SER A 101 4.35 -13.90 -3.62
C SER A 101 5.32 -13.27 -2.65
N TYR A 102 4.85 -12.27 -1.90
CA TYR A 102 5.64 -11.67 -0.84
C TYR A 102 5.65 -12.53 0.42
N GLN A 103 6.84 -12.73 0.97
CA GLN A 103 7.05 -13.20 2.33
C GLN A 103 7.58 -12.04 3.18
N ILE A 104 6.87 -11.71 4.24
CA ILE A 104 7.17 -10.55 5.08
C ILE A 104 7.40 -11.03 6.50
N THR A 105 8.57 -10.70 7.06
CA THR A 105 8.94 -11.02 8.44
C THR A 105 9.43 -9.77 9.16
N GLN A 106 9.29 -9.73 10.47
CA GLN A 106 9.94 -8.72 11.28
C GLN A 106 11.46 -8.94 11.18
N TYR A 107 12.21 -7.86 10.99
CA TYR A 107 13.66 -7.91 10.92
C TYR A 107 14.29 -7.37 12.20
N GLU A 108 14.19 -6.07 12.46
CA GLU A 108 14.72 -5.44 13.65
C GLU A 108 13.94 -4.16 14.02
N GLN A 109 14.15 -3.66 15.22
CA GLN A 109 13.60 -2.38 15.63
C GLN A 109 14.36 -1.23 14.96
N LEU A 110 13.66 -0.20 14.54
CA LEU A 110 14.26 1.03 14.02
C LEU A 110 14.92 1.80 15.19
N LYS A 111 16.25 1.94 15.14
CA LYS A 111 17.06 2.58 16.17
C LYS A 111 17.51 4.00 15.82
N ASP A 112 17.44 4.36 14.52
CA ASP A 112 17.78 5.69 14.04
C ASP A 112 16.67 6.67 14.43
N ALA A 113 17.00 7.65 15.28
CA ALA A 113 16.05 8.61 15.82
C ALA A 113 15.54 9.61 14.76
N GLU A 114 16.39 9.99 13.82
CA GLU A 114 16.00 10.92 12.75
C GLU A 114 15.04 10.24 11.80
N LEU A 115 15.39 9.05 11.33
CA LEU A 115 14.50 8.26 10.46
C LEU A 115 13.21 7.87 11.17
N PHE A 116 13.24 7.60 12.47
CA PHE A 116 12.03 7.34 13.26
C PHE A 116 11.09 8.55 13.25
N ALA A 117 11.63 9.77 13.45
CA ALA A 117 10.84 10.99 13.41
C ALA A 117 10.23 11.22 12.02
N GLU A 118 11.04 11.07 10.95
CA GLU A 118 10.54 11.15 9.57
C GLU A 118 9.46 10.11 9.25
N ALA A 119 9.64 8.87 9.67
CA ALA A 119 8.68 7.80 9.46
C ALA A 119 7.36 8.06 10.20
N LYS A 120 7.44 8.62 11.41
CA LYS A 120 6.27 9.06 12.19
C LYS A 120 5.48 10.15 11.46
N ASP A 121 6.17 11.17 10.97
CA ASP A 121 5.54 12.28 10.24
C ASP A 121 4.95 11.81 8.91
N PHE A 122 5.65 10.94 8.20
CA PHE A 122 5.14 10.31 6.98
C PHE A 122 3.92 9.44 7.24
N SER A 123 3.90 8.68 8.32
CA SER A 123 2.74 7.89 8.74
C SER A 123 1.53 8.80 9.03
N ALA A 124 1.73 9.90 9.73
CA ALA A 124 0.67 10.87 10.01
C ALA A 124 0.14 11.52 8.72
N PHE A 125 1.03 11.87 7.79
CA PHE A 125 0.66 12.40 6.48
C PHE A 125 -0.20 11.41 5.67
N CYS A 126 0.20 10.13 5.61
CA CYS A 126 -0.57 9.08 4.93
C CYS A 126 -1.94 8.87 5.59
N ALA A 127 -2.01 8.83 6.92
CA ALA A 127 -3.25 8.67 7.67
C ALA A 127 -4.22 9.86 7.47
N GLY A 128 -3.69 11.06 7.24
CA GLY A 128 -4.47 12.26 6.91
C GLY A 128 -4.95 12.34 5.45
N GLY A 129 -4.74 11.30 4.63
CA GLY A 129 -5.12 11.29 3.21
C GLY A 129 -4.17 12.08 2.30
N GLY A 130 -2.97 12.40 2.76
CA GLY A 130 -2.00 13.19 2.00
C GLY A 130 -1.59 12.54 0.67
N MET A 131 -1.53 11.20 0.61
CA MET A 131 -1.19 10.48 -0.62
C MET A 131 -2.30 10.57 -1.69
N GLU A 132 -3.56 10.56 -1.29
CA GLU A 132 -4.70 10.75 -2.21
C GLU A 132 -4.71 12.16 -2.81
N GLN A 133 -4.38 13.17 -2.00
CA GLN A 133 -4.29 14.55 -2.46
C GLN A 133 -3.15 14.76 -3.47
N LEU A 134 -2.02 14.06 -3.32
CA LEU A 134 -0.93 14.11 -4.28
C LEU A 134 -1.32 13.43 -5.61
N GLY A 135 -1.98 12.29 -5.57
CA GLY A 135 -2.48 11.60 -6.76
C GLY A 135 -3.40 12.50 -7.59
N ASN A 136 -4.38 13.10 -6.96
CA ASN A 136 -5.34 14.01 -7.62
C ASN A 136 -4.68 15.24 -8.27
N LYS A 137 -3.61 15.77 -7.66
CA LYS A 137 -2.84 16.89 -8.26
C LYS A 137 -2.08 16.48 -9.51
N THR A 138 -1.53 15.27 -9.52
CA THR A 138 -0.77 14.73 -10.67
C THR A 138 -1.70 14.46 -11.85
N GLU A 139 -2.89 13.92 -11.62
CA GLU A 139 -3.90 13.72 -12.67
C GLU A 139 -4.38 15.04 -13.28
N SER A 140 -4.60 16.08 -12.44
CA SER A 140 -4.98 17.41 -12.92
C SER A 140 -3.87 18.10 -13.74
N ALA A 141 -2.61 17.90 -13.39
CA ALA A 141 -1.48 18.44 -14.14
C ALA A 141 -1.28 17.76 -15.50
N GLY A 142 -1.53 16.45 -15.59
CA GLY A 142 -1.46 15.70 -16.84
C GLY A 142 -2.53 16.10 -17.87
N GLN A 143 -3.70 16.55 -17.41
CA GLN A 143 -4.77 17.03 -18.30
C GLN A 143 -4.48 18.43 -18.88
N ILE A 144 -3.64 19.23 -18.26
CA ILE A 144 -3.30 20.58 -18.75
C ILE A 144 -2.25 20.53 -19.88
N GLU A 145 -1.39 19.53 -19.93
CA GLU A 145 -0.37 19.39 -20.97
C GLU A 145 -0.91 18.88 -22.32
N ASP A 146 -2.04 18.18 -22.35
CA ASP A 146 -2.60 17.61 -23.59
C ASP A 146 -3.40 18.65 -24.42
N ASN A 147 -3.82 19.78 -23.82
CA ASN A 147 -4.55 20.86 -24.53
C ASN A 147 -3.66 21.89 -25.23
N SER A 148 -2.33 21.80 -25.15
CA SER A 148 -1.42 22.78 -25.75
C SER A 148 -0.85 22.37 -27.12
N LYS A 149 -1.26 21.24 -27.70
CA LYS A 149 -0.74 20.75 -29.01
C LYS A 149 -1.69 20.91 -30.21
N GLU A 150 -2.85 21.52 -30.04
CA GLU A 150 -3.87 21.57 -31.11
C GLU A 150 -4.06 22.94 -31.77
N ASN A 151 -3.09 23.86 -31.67
CA ASN A 151 -3.16 25.14 -32.41
C ASN A 151 -1.82 25.52 -33.04
N LEU A 152 -1.37 24.74 -34.04
CA LEU A 152 -0.31 25.17 -34.98
C LEU A 152 -0.56 24.52 -36.35
N TYR A 153 -1.62 25.00 -37.04
CA TYR A 153 -1.67 25.04 -38.51
C TYR A 153 -2.62 26.16 -38.93
#